data_b1423c8d18f5eedbf1cae095fea43e9b
#
_entry.id   b1423c8d18f5eedbf1cae095fea43e9b
#
_cell.length_a   1.000
_cell.length_b   1.000
_cell.length_c   1.000
_cell.angle_alpha   90.00
_cell.angle_beta   90.00
_cell.angle_gamma   90.00
#
_symmetry.space_group_name_H-M   'P 1'
#
loop_
_entity.id
_entity.type
_entity.pdbx_description
1 polymer ?
#
loop_
_entity_poly.entity_id
_entity_poly.type
_entity_poly.pdbx_seq_one_letter_code
_entity_poly.pdbx_strand_id
1 'polypeptide(L)'
;MQEVRAAVIGTGVMGRKYAQMIAEGKAGALRLTAVVCRSAGAQQWAKDTLPDTVRVCPSAEALYAHAEEFDAVLVVTPHKTHPALVMQAFAHGKHVLCDKPSANALAPALEMNRAAEKSGLVFAMMFHQRRYKKYMRLKKLLDDGALGEIKRVQLENSRYFRTWMYHRSGSWRSSWAGEGGGALLNQGQHILDIWQWLFGMPTSIYAVIPYGKYND
;
A
#
# COMPACT_ATOMS: atom_id res chain seq x y z
N MET A 1 -16.40 11.78 -14.40
CA MET A 1 -16.25 10.83 -13.28
C MET A 1 -16.76 11.53 -12.03
N GLN A 2 -17.50 10.82 -11.20
CA GLN A 2 -17.95 11.35 -9.91
C GLN A 2 -16.74 11.58 -9.00
N GLU A 3 -16.71 12.68 -8.27
CA GLU A 3 -15.68 12.96 -7.26
C GLU A 3 -15.80 11.96 -6.11
N VAL A 4 -14.66 11.49 -5.61
CA VAL A 4 -14.56 10.59 -4.45
C VAL A 4 -13.81 11.30 -3.34
N ARG A 5 -14.49 11.52 -2.22
CA ARG A 5 -13.91 12.14 -1.03
C ARG A 5 -13.03 11.12 -0.32
N ALA A 6 -11.78 11.46 -0.08
CA ALA A 6 -10.77 10.55 0.42
C ALA A 6 -10.12 11.06 1.70
N ALA A 7 -9.93 10.17 2.67
CA ALA A 7 -9.12 10.41 3.84
C ALA A 7 -7.83 9.57 3.79
N VAL A 8 -6.71 10.11 4.30
CA VAL A 8 -5.43 9.39 4.37
C VAL A 8 -5.11 9.03 5.81
N ILE A 9 -4.99 7.73 6.10
CA ILE A 9 -4.59 7.22 7.42
C ILE A 9 -3.10 6.87 7.39
N GLY A 10 -2.31 7.66 8.12
CA GLY A 10 -0.85 7.53 8.19
C GLY A 10 -0.13 8.56 7.34
N THR A 11 0.62 9.46 8.00
CA THR A 11 1.37 10.56 7.41
C THR A 11 2.88 10.36 7.53
N GLY A 12 3.34 9.14 7.27
CA GLY A 12 4.73 8.82 7.00
C GLY A 12 5.17 9.34 5.62
N VAL A 13 6.36 8.94 5.15
CA VAL A 13 6.93 9.41 3.87
C VAL A 13 5.94 9.25 2.70
N MET A 14 5.33 8.06 2.54
CA MET A 14 4.41 7.81 1.44
C MET A 14 3.05 8.47 1.66
N GLY A 15 2.52 8.45 2.89
CA GLY A 15 1.24 9.07 3.19
C GLY A 15 1.23 10.57 2.95
N ARG A 16 2.30 11.27 3.33
CA ARG A 16 2.49 12.70 3.00
C ARG A 16 2.47 12.94 1.49
N LYS A 17 3.21 12.12 0.75
CA LYS A 17 3.26 12.21 -0.71
C LYS A 17 1.87 12.01 -1.34
N TYR A 18 1.12 11.01 -0.90
CA TYR A 18 -0.23 10.75 -1.43
C TYR A 18 -1.21 11.86 -1.05
N ALA A 19 -1.19 12.32 0.19
CA ALA A 19 -2.03 13.44 0.62
C ALA A 19 -1.78 14.71 -0.21
N GLN A 20 -0.52 15.07 -0.44
CA GLN A 20 -0.16 16.21 -1.30
C GLN A 20 -0.62 16.01 -2.74
N MET A 21 -0.38 14.84 -3.33
CA MET A 21 -0.81 14.56 -4.71
C MET A 21 -2.33 14.68 -4.88
N ILE A 22 -3.11 14.23 -3.89
CA ILE A 22 -4.57 14.35 -3.92
C ILE A 22 -4.97 15.81 -3.76
N ALA A 23 -4.39 16.53 -2.78
CA ALA A 23 -4.66 17.94 -2.53
C ALA A 23 -4.34 18.84 -3.74
N GLU A 24 -3.29 18.49 -4.49
CA GLU A 24 -2.87 19.18 -5.73
C GLU A 24 -3.69 18.76 -6.98
N GLY A 25 -4.73 17.93 -6.82
CA GLY A 25 -5.56 17.46 -7.95
C GLY A 25 -4.84 16.48 -8.90
N LYS A 26 -3.70 15.89 -8.49
CA LYS A 26 -2.89 14.98 -9.30
C LYS A 26 -3.34 13.51 -9.21
N ALA A 27 -4.41 13.23 -8.48
CA ALA A 27 -4.94 11.89 -8.24
C ALA A 27 -6.33 11.66 -8.89
N GLY A 28 -6.58 12.26 -10.04
CA GLY A 28 -7.82 12.09 -10.79
C GLY A 28 -9.04 12.66 -10.05
N ALA A 29 -10.07 11.86 -9.85
CA ALA A 29 -11.31 12.28 -9.21
C ALA A 29 -11.26 12.22 -7.66
N LEU A 30 -10.11 11.98 -7.05
CA LEU A 30 -9.98 12.02 -5.59
C LEU A 30 -9.90 13.46 -5.08
N ARG A 31 -10.68 13.76 -4.03
CA ARG A 31 -10.58 14.98 -3.23
C ARG A 31 -10.17 14.65 -1.80
N LEU A 32 -9.10 15.25 -1.32
CA LEU A 32 -8.65 15.05 0.06
C LEU A 32 -9.57 15.81 1.02
N THR A 33 -10.15 15.10 1.99
CA THR A 33 -11.01 15.70 3.02
C THR A 33 -10.40 15.61 4.41
N ALA A 34 -9.61 14.58 4.69
CA ALA A 34 -9.00 14.42 6.00
C ALA A 34 -7.65 13.65 5.95
N VAL A 35 -6.84 13.89 6.97
CA VAL A 35 -5.60 13.12 7.22
C VAL A 35 -5.52 12.71 8.69
N VAL A 36 -5.01 11.51 8.97
CA VAL A 36 -4.72 11.06 10.33
C VAL A 36 -3.25 11.23 10.64
N CYS A 37 -2.95 12.10 11.59
CA CYS A 37 -1.62 12.50 12.02
C CYS A 37 -1.45 12.28 13.53
N ARG A 38 -0.78 11.19 13.94
CA ARG A 38 -0.65 10.85 15.37
C ARG A 38 0.34 11.71 16.16
N SER A 39 1.42 12.17 15.52
CA SER A 39 2.44 13.00 16.19
C SER A 39 2.20 14.48 15.98
N ALA A 40 2.60 15.31 16.95
CA ALA A 40 2.52 16.77 16.83
C ALA A 40 3.23 17.31 15.58
N GLY A 41 4.42 16.77 15.27
CA GLY A 41 5.13 17.17 14.05
C GLY A 41 4.44 16.77 12.74
N ALA A 42 3.67 15.68 12.73
CA ALA A 42 2.86 15.31 11.57
C ALA A 42 1.62 16.22 11.45
N GLN A 43 1.01 16.59 12.56
CA GLN A 43 -0.12 17.53 12.57
C GLN A 43 0.33 18.92 12.11
N GLN A 44 1.49 19.37 12.58
CA GLN A 44 2.06 20.65 12.14
C GLN A 44 2.35 20.62 10.63
N TRP A 45 3.00 19.56 10.14
CA TRP A 45 3.21 19.38 8.70
C TRP A 45 1.90 19.48 7.90
N ALA A 46 0.84 18.83 8.37
CA ALA A 46 -0.45 18.84 7.67
C ALA A 46 -1.03 20.26 7.60
N LYS A 47 -0.97 21.01 8.71
CA LYS A 47 -1.43 22.40 8.77
C LYS A 47 -0.61 23.34 7.88
N ASP A 48 0.70 23.11 7.78
CA ASP A 48 1.59 23.96 6.98
C ASP A 48 1.53 23.66 5.48
N THR A 49 1.07 22.44 5.09
CA THR A 49 1.25 21.96 3.73
C THR A 49 -0.07 21.69 2.99
N LEU A 50 -1.11 21.30 3.72
CA LEU A 50 -2.40 20.93 3.11
C LEU A 50 -3.37 22.11 3.20
N PRO A 51 -4.37 22.19 2.30
CA PRO A 51 -5.41 23.20 2.38
C PRO A 51 -6.15 23.18 3.72
N ASP A 52 -6.59 24.35 4.22
CA ASP A 52 -7.37 24.48 5.46
C ASP A 52 -8.69 23.71 5.46
N THR A 53 -9.19 23.35 4.29
CA THR A 53 -10.37 22.49 4.11
C THR A 53 -10.12 21.03 4.47
N VAL A 54 -8.85 20.61 4.67
CA VAL A 54 -8.50 19.25 5.03
C VAL A 54 -8.47 19.09 6.54
N ARG A 55 -9.35 18.25 7.06
CA ARG A 55 -9.41 17.95 8.50
C ARG A 55 -8.17 17.16 8.95
N VAL A 56 -7.53 17.61 10.01
CA VAL A 56 -6.40 16.92 10.64
C VAL A 56 -6.88 16.19 11.90
N CYS A 57 -6.89 14.86 11.84
CA CYS A 57 -7.35 14.00 12.93
C CYS A 57 -6.16 13.38 13.70
N PRO A 58 -6.19 13.32 15.04
CA PRO A 58 -5.12 12.70 15.82
C PRO A 58 -5.13 11.16 15.79
N SER A 59 -6.26 10.55 15.46
CA SER A 59 -6.43 9.09 15.42
C SER A 59 -7.46 8.67 14.37
N ALA A 60 -7.55 7.37 14.10
CA ALA A 60 -8.57 6.81 13.22
C ALA A 60 -9.97 6.95 13.83
N GLU A 61 -10.12 6.80 15.15
CA GLU A 61 -11.38 7.00 15.86
C GLU A 61 -11.87 8.44 15.67
N ALA A 62 -11.00 9.42 15.82
CA ALA A 62 -11.33 10.82 15.59
C ALA A 62 -11.70 11.09 14.12
N LEU A 63 -11.13 10.37 13.16
CA LEU A 63 -11.51 10.43 11.76
C LEU A 63 -12.93 9.89 11.56
N TYR A 64 -13.25 8.72 12.11
CA TYR A 64 -14.54 8.07 11.91
C TYR A 64 -15.70 8.75 12.67
N ALA A 65 -15.41 9.63 13.64
CA ALA A 65 -16.41 10.53 14.20
C ALA A 65 -17.03 11.49 13.15
N HIS A 66 -16.39 11.61 11.98
CA HIS A 66 -16.82 12.41 10.83
C HIS A 66 -16.93 11.56 9.55
N ALA A 67 -17.43 10.33 9.70
CA ALA A 67 -17.46 9.38 8.60
C ALA A 67 -18.27 9.86 7.38
N GLU A 68 -19.24 10.73 7.56
CA GLU A 68 -20.04 11.32 6.47
C GLU A 68 -19.24 12.24 5.55
N GLU A 69 -18.05 12.70 5.96
CA GLU A 69 -17.24 13.64 5.17
C GLU A 69 -16.36 12.95 4.12
N PHE A 70 -16.29 11.61 4.09
CA PHE A 70 -15.48 10.88 3.11
C PHE A 70 -16.11 9.55 2.69
N ASP A 71 -15.73 9.08 1.52
CA ASP A 71 -16.23 7.88 0.87
C ASP A 71 -15.21 6.74 0.91
N ALA A 72 -13.93 7.09 0.93
CA ALA A 72 -12.82 6.16 0.85
C ALA A 72 -11.68 6.53 1.80
N VAL A 73 -10.91 5.54 2.22
CA VAL A 73 -9.67 5.74 2.99
C VAL A 73 -8.47 5.16 2.26
N LEU A 74 -7.36 5.88 2.32
CA LEU A 74 -6.03 5.39 1.95
C LEU A 74 -5.30 4.99 3.22
N VAL A 75 -5.02 3.70 3.40
CA VAL A 75 -4.27 3.18 4.56
C VAL A 75 -2.79 3.10 4.18
N VAL A 76 -1.96 3.96 4.80
CA VAL A 76 -0.53 4.13 4.48
C VAL A 76 0.31 4.14 5.75
N THR A 77 0.08 3.17 6.57
CA THR A 77 0.70 2.99 7.89
C THR A 77 1.75 1.86 7.89
N PRO A 78 2.43 1.53 8.99
CA PRO A 78 3.26 0.33 9.06
C PRO A 78 2.46 -0.96 8.81
N HIS A 79 3.08 -1.93 8.16
CA HIS A 79 2.46 -3.17 7.65
C HIS A 79 1.54 -3.88 8.66
N LYS A 80 2.00 -3.99 9.91
CA LYS A 80 1.26 -4.65 11.00
C LYS A 80 -0.11 -4.02 11.30
N THR A 81 -0.28 -2.73 10.99
CA THR A 81 -1.50 -2.00 11.33
C THR A 81 -2.53 -1.98 10.19
N HIS A 82 -2.16 -2.39 9.00
CA HIS A 82 -3.05 -2.40 7.85
C HIS A 82 -4.33 -3.19 8.10
N PRO A 83 -4.29 -4.46 8.60
CA PRO A 83 -5.50 -5.25 8.75
C PRO A 83 -6.53 -4.59 9.66
N ALA A 84 -6.13 -4.12 10.83
CA ALA A 84 -7.05 -3.48 11.79
C ALA A 84 -7.70 -2.22 11.20
N LEU A 85 -6.92 -1.37 10.51
CA LEU A 85 -7.43 -0.13 9.92
C LEU A 85 -8.33 -0.38 8.71
N VAL A 86 -8.03 -1.40 7.90
CA VAL A 86 -8.88 -1.82 6.78
C VAL A 86 -10.20 -2.38 7.28
N MET A 87 -10.17 -3.26 8.29
CA MET A 87 -11.38 -3.80 8.91
C MET A 87 -12.24 -2.72 9.54
N GLN A 88 -11.61 -1.74 10.20
CA GLN A 88 -12.31 -0.58 10.75
C GLN A 88 -12.97 0.26 9.64
N ALA A 89 -12.32 0.46 8.50
CA ALA A 89 -12.90 1.17 7.36
C ALA A 89 -14.14 0.45 6.83
N PHE A 90 -14.09 -0.85 6.65
CA PHE A 90 -15.26 -1.64 6.21
C PHE A 90 -16.41 -1.57 7.21
N ALA A 91 -16.12 -1.60 8.52
CA ALA A 91 -17.14 -1.46 9.56
C ALA A 91 -17.87 -0.11 9.49
N HIS A 92 -17.21 0.93 8.97
CA HIS A 92 -17.78 2.26 8.73
C HIS A 92 -18.29 2.46 7.29
N GLY A 93 -18.40 1.39 6.49
CA GLY A 93 -18.93 1.46 5.11
C GLY A 93 -18.01 2.22 4.14
N LYS A 94 -16.69 2.24 4.34
CA LYS A 94 -15.75 2.99 3.51
C LYS A 94 -14.99 2.09 2.54
N HIS A 95 -14.85 2.56 1.31
CA HIS A 95 -13.93 1.98 0.33
C HIS A 95 -12.48 2.12 0.81
N VAL A 96 -11.62 1.17 0.43
CA VAL A 96 -10.24 1.16 0.91
C VAL A 96 -9.24 1.01 -0.23
N LEU A 97 -8.23 1.88 -0.23
CA LEU A 97 -6.98 1.70 -0.94
C LEU A 97 -5.88 1.51 0.10
N CYS A 98 -5.32 0.30 0.19
CA CYS A 98 -4.28 -0.03 1.16
C CYS A 98 -2.90 -0.04 0.51
N ASP A 99 -1.90 0.55 1.17
CA ASP A 99 -0.51 0.41 0.71
C ASP A 99 -0.04 -1.03 0.90
N LYS A 100 0.94 -1.42 0.13
CA LYS A 100 1.56 -2.75 0.20
C LYS A 100 2.52 -2.84 1.42
N PRO A 101 2.69 -4.03 1.98
CA PRO A 101 1.91 -5.27 1.82
C PRO A 101 0.53 -5.17 2.46
N SER A 102 -0.37 -6.06 2.09
CA SER A 102 -1.70 -6.11 2.71
C SER A 102 -1.60 -6.32 4.23
N ALA A 103 -0.71 -7.22 4.63
CA ALA A 103 -0.40 -7.53 6.02
C ALA A 103 1.05 -8.05 6.14
N ASN A 104 1.52 -8.25 7.34
CA ASN A 104 2.81 -8.88 7.63
C ASN A 104 2.71 -10.41 7.82
N ALA A 105 1.51 -10.98 7.66
CA ALA A 105 1.25 -12.42 7.74
C ALA A 105 0.07 -12.80 6.84
N LEU A 106 -0.06 -14.09 6.50
CA LEU A 106 -1.08 -14.58 5.58
C LEU A 106 -2.49 -14.52 6.19
N ALA A 107 -2.66 -14.96 7.43
CA ALA A 107 -3.99 -15.05 8.04
C ALA A 107 -4.74 -13.71 8.06
N PRO A 108 -4.17 -12.60 8.58
CA PRO A 108 -4.85 -11.31 8.53
C PRO A 108 -5.06 -10.77 7.11
N ALA A 109 -4.20 -11.12 6.13
CA ALA A 109 -4.43 -10.76 4.73
C ALA A 109 -5.67 -11.46 4.16
N LEU A 110 -5.86 -12.75 4.47
CA LEU A 110 -7.05 -13.51 4.08
C LEU A 110 -8.33 -12.99 4.75
N GLU A 111 -8.24 -12.59 6.02
CA GLU A 111 -9.37 -11.98 6.72
C GLU A 111 -9.81 -10.66 6.07
N MET A 112 -8.86 -9.81 5.68
CA MET A 112 -9.15 -8.57 4.95
C MET A 112 -9.87 -8.85 3.63
N ASN A 113 -9.41 -9.85 2.84
CA ASN A 113 -10.03 -10.20 1.58
C ASN A 113 -11.47 -10.71 1.78
N ARG A 114 -11.68 -11.60 2.76
CA ARG A 114 -13.02 -12.10 3.09
C ARG A 114 -13.96 -10.99 3.55
N ALA A 115 -13.43 -10.04 4.33
CA ALA A 115 -14.21 -8.88 4.77
C ALA A 115 -14.58 -7.97 3.61
N ALA A 116 -13.66 -7.75 2.66
CA ALA A 116 -13.91 -6.98 1.46
C ALA A 116 -15.02 -7.62 0.61
N GLU A 117 -14.92 -8.92 0.34
CA GLU A 117 -15.94 -9.69 -0.39
C GLU A 117 -17.33 -9.59 0.27
N LYS A 118 -17.37 -9.70 1.60
CA LYS A 118 -18.61 -9.62 2.37
C LYS A 118 -19.24 -8.22 2.39
N SER A 119 -18.41 -7.19 2.40
CA SER A 119 -18.88 -5.80 2.52
C SER A 119 -19.47 -5.25 1.23
N GLY A 120 -19.12 -5.81 0.07
CA GLY A 120 -19.44 -5.25 -1.24
C GLY A 120 -18.74 -3.92 -1.53
N LEU A 121 -17.81 -3.50 -0.68
CA LEU A 121 -17.04 -2.27 -0.83
C LEU A 121 -15.82 -2.50 -1.74
N VAL A 122 -15.34 -1.43 -2.35
CA VAL A 122 -14.10 -1.49 -3.14
C VAL A 122 -12.91 -1.63 -2.19
N PHE A 123 -12.13 -2.69 -2.40
CA PHE A 123 -10.85 -2.90 -1.77
C PHE A 123 -9.75 -3.02 -2.82
N ALA A 124 -8.75 -2.17 -2.75
CA ALA A 124 -7.63 -2.19 -3.67
C ALA A 124 -6.29 -2.08 -2.94
N MET A 125 -5.27 -2.72 -3.51
CA MET A 125 -3.88 -2.65 -3.04
C MET A 125 -3.06 -1.71 -3.93
N MET A 126 -2.15 -0.94 -3.32
CA MET A 126 -1.30 0.02 -4.02
C MET A 126 -0.14 -0.68 -4.77
N PHE A 127 -0.46 -1.52 -5.73
CA PHE A 127 0.50 -2.10 -6.66
C PHE A 127 0.67 -1.21 -7.90
N HIS A 128 1.12 0.02 -7.68
CA HIS A 128 1.22 1.07 -8.68
C HIS A 128 2.04 0.68 -9.92
N GLN A 129 2.98 -0.27 -9.80
CA GLN A 129 3.80 -0.71 -10.94
C GLN A 129 2.98 -1.35 -12.05
N ARG A 130 1.83 -1.95 -11.76
CA ARG A 130 0.89 -2.45 -12.79
C ARG A 130 0.42 -1.33 -13.74
N ARG A 131 0.49 -0.06 -13.32
CA ARG A 131 0.11 1.11 -14.12
C ARG A 131 1.27 1.70 -14.93
N TYR A 132 2.46 1.15 -14.83
CA TYR A 132 3.57 1.59 -15.68
C TYR A 132 3.33 1.15 -17.12
N LYS A 133 3.48 2.08 -18.07
CA LYS A 133 3.22 1.85 -19.51
C LYS A 133 3.92 0.62 -20.04
N LYS A 134 5.16 0.37 -19.61
CA LYS A 134 5.94 -0.81 -20.02
C LYS A 134 5.28 -2.13 -19.62
N TYR A 135 4.77 -2.24 -18.38
CA TYR A 135 4.13 -3.46 -17.92
C TYR A 135 2.73 -3.63 -18.50
N MET A 136 1.98 -2.53 -18.67
CA MET A 136 0.68 -2.55 -19.36
C MET A 136 0.86 -3.01 -20.83
N ARG A 137 1.90 -2.53 -21.52
CA ARG A 137 2.20 -2.96 -22.89
C ARG A 137 2.59 -4.43 -22.94
N LEU A 138 3.46 -4.89 -22.02
CA LEU A 138 3.85 -6.29 -21.93
C LEU A 138 2.63 -7.19 -21.66
N LYS A 139 1.77 -6.81 -20.73
CA LYS A 139 0.52 -7.53 -20.44
C LYS A 139 -0.34 -7.67 -21.69
N LYS A 140 -0.52 -6.57 -22.43
CA LYS A 140 -1.29 -6.62 -23.67
C LYS A 140 -0.67 -7.58 -24.70
N LEU A 141 0.65 -7.57 -24.90
CA LEU A 141 1.32 -8.50 -25.83
C LEU A 141 1.14 -9.96 -25.44
N LEU A 142 1.16 -10.26 -24.13
CA LEU A 142 0.90 -11.60 -23.61
C LEU A 142 -0.55 -12.02 -23.85
N ASP A 143 -1.51 -11.14 -23.53
CA ASP A 143 -2.94 -11.41 -23.66
C ASP A 143 -3.37 -11.58 -25.14
N ASP A 144 -2.74 -10.82 -26.04
CA ASP A 144 -2.96 -10.93 -27.51
C ASP A 144 -2.28 -12.17 -28.13
N GLY A 145 -1.50 -12.95 -27.34
CA GLY A 145 -0.74 -14.09 -27.85
C GLY A 145 0.44 -13.71 -28.75
N ALA A 146 0.79 -12.43 -28.83
CA ALA A 146 1.82 -11.91 -29.76
C ALA A 146 3.23 -12.44 -29.47
N LEU A 147 3.48 -12.98 -28.26
CA LEU A 147 4.75 -13.57 -27.86
C LEU A 147 4.78 -15.10 -28.00
N GLY A 148 3.69 -15.69 -28.47
CA GLY A 148 3.56 -17.14 -28.54
C GLY A 148 3.56 -17.82 -27.17
N GLU A 149 3.92 -19.08 -27.13
CA GLU A 149 4.02 -19.85 -25.88
C GLU A 149 5.27 -19.43 -25.09
N ILE A 150 5.05 -18.94 -23.86
CA ILE A 150 6.14 -18.53 -22.98
C ILE A 150 6.79 -19.77 -22.35
N LYS A 151 8.04 -20.02 -22.72
CA LYS A 151 8.81 -21.19 -22.23
C LYS A 151 9.65 -20.87 -20.99
N ARG A 152 10.12 -19.65 -20.85
CA ARG A 152 10.98 -19.22 -19.74
C ARG A 152 10.83 -17.74 -19.48
N VAL A 153 10.80 -17.37 -18.21
CA VAL A 153 10.87 -15.98 -17.75
C VAL A 153 11.99 -15.87 -16.74
N GLN A 154 12.81 -14.84 -16.90
CA GLN A 154 13.83 -14.47 -15.92
C GLN A 154 13.57 -13.04 -15.47
N LEU A 155 13.53 -12.83 -14.16
CA LEU A 155 13.28 -11.54 -13.57
C LEU A 155 14.34 -11.25 -12.51
N GLU A 156 15.08 -10.18 -12.69
CA GLU A 156 16.14 -9.75 -11.79
C GLU A 156 15.77 -8.42 -11.13
N ASN A 157 15.96 -8.32 -9.82
CA ASN A 157 15.69 -7.13 -9.04
C ASN A 157 16.80 -6.91 -7.99
N SER A 158 17.95 -6.44 -8.44
CA SER A 158 19.16 -6.25 -7.65
C SER A 158 19.42 -4.79 -7.23
N ARG A 159 18.47 -3.88 -7.45
CA ARG A 159 18.69 -2.42 -7.34
C ARG A 159 18.76 -1.87 -5.92
N TYR A 160 18.26 -2.60 -4.91
CA TYR A 160 18.07 -2.02 -3.59
C TYR A 160 19.19 -2.40 -2.64
N PHE A 161 20.00 -1.41 -2.32
CA PHE A 161 20.93 -1.49 -1.20
C PHE A 161 20.37 -0.70 -0.02
N ARG A 162 20.42 -1.29 1.18
CA ARG A 162 20.08 -0.64 2.44
C ARG A 162 21.32 -0.55 3.32
N THR A 163 21.58 0.63 3.85
CA THR A 163 22.69 0.87 4.78
C THR A 163 22.31 0.48 6.20
N TRP A 164 23.29 0.32 7.08
CA TRP A 164 23.05 0.19 8.52
C TRP A 164 22.22 1.35 9.09
N MET A 165 22.46 2.57 8.61
CA MET A 165 21.68 3.75 8.98
C MET A 165 20.18 3.54 8.71
N TYR A 166 19.83 2.98 7.55
CA TYR A 166 18.42 2.67 7.22
C TYR A 166 17.82 1.67 8.21
N HIS A 167 18.55 0.61 8.54
CA HIS A 167 18.08 -0.44 9.45
C HIS A 167 17.93 0.07 10.90
N ARG A 168 18.79 0.98 11.33
CA ARG A 168 18.76 1.59 12.67
C ARG A 168 17.83 2.79 12.79
N SER A 169 17.40 3.40 11.70
CA SER A 169 16.61 4.64 11.70
C SER A 169 15.13 4.48 11.99
N GLY A 170 14.59 3.28 11.98
CA GLY A 170 13.16 3.03 12.09
C GLY A 170 12.79 2.05 13.18
N SER A 171 11.80 2.39 13.99
CA SER A 171 11.32 1.55 15.10
C SER A 171 10.61 0.27 14.65
N TRP A 172 10.13 0.20 13.40
CA TRP A 172 9.37 -0.95 12.89
C TRP A 172 10.05 -1.67 11.72
N ARG A 173 10.97 -0.97 11.01
CA ARG A 173 11.72 -1.55 9.90
C ARG A 173 12.77 -2.53 10.40
N SER A 174 13.11 -3.50 9.53
CA SER A 174 14.18 -4.48 9.77
C SER A 174 13.96 -5.37 11.00
N SER A 175 12.72 -5.51 11.44
CA SER A 175 12.34 -6.43 12.52
C SER A 175 11.19 -7.33 12.07
N TRP A 176 11.19 -8.57 12.52
CA TRP A 176 10.10 -9.51 12.27
C TRP A 176 8.77 -9.00 12.84
N ALA A 177 8.82 -8.41 14.03
CA ALA A 177 7.62 -7.90 14.70
C ALA A 177 6.98 -6.70 13.99
N GLY A 178 7.77 -5.87 13.33
CA GLY A 178 7.28 -4.65 12.66
C GLY A 178 7.05 -4.85 11.17
N GLU A 179 8.07 -5.31 10.46
CA GLU A 179 8.03 -5.44 9.01
C GLU A 179 7.44 -6.80 8.56
N GLY A 180 7.63 -7.86 9.35
CA GLY A 180 7.09 -9.20 9.12
C GLY A 180 7.91 -10.05 8.15
N GLY A 181 9.00 -9.52 7.63
CA GLY A 181 9.90 -10.19 6.69
C GLY A 181 10.97 -9.26 6.18
N GLY A 182 11.89 -9.80 5.38
CA GLY A 182 13.00 -9.05 4.81
C GLY A 182 12.66 -8.35 3.49
N ALA A 183 13.69 -8.26 2.65
CA ALA A 183 13.60 -7.60 1.34
C ALA A 183 12.47 -8.15 0.45
N LEU A 184 12.18 -9.44 0.54
CA LEU A 184 11.13 -10.07 -0.26
C LEU A 184 9.74 -9.52 0.10
N LEU A 185 9.41 -9.38 1.38
CA LEU A 185 8.14 -8.84 1.83
C LEU A 185 8.03 -7.32 1.60
N ASN A 186 9.10 -6.56 1.78
CA ASN A 186 9.03 -5.11 1.66
C ASN A 186 9.17 -4.63 0.20
N GLN A 187 10.22 -5.08 -0.52
CA GLN A 187 10.52 -4.62 -1.88
C GLN A 187 10.18 -5.66 -2.95
N GLY A 188 10.43 -6.92 -2.67
CA GLY A 188 10.18 -8.03 -3.60
C GLY A 188 8.72 -8.17 -4.01
N GLN A 189 7.80 -7.72 -3.18
CA GLN A 189 6.36 -7.77 -3.48
C GLN A 189 5.97 -7.11 -4.79
N HIS A 190 6.56 -5.96 -5.12
CA HIS A 190 6.25 -5.29 -6.38
C HIS A 190 6.59 -6.15 -7.59
N ILE A 191 7.68 -6.90 -7.49
CA ILE A 191 8.14 -7.73 -8.60
C ILE A 191 7.38 -9.06 -8.64
N LEU A 192 7.06 -9.62 -7.48
CA LEU A 192 6.22 -10.82 -7.38
C LEU A 192 4.78 -10.53 -7.85
N ASP A 193 4.26 -9.35 -7.55
CA ASP A 193 2.96 -8.90 -8.02
C ASP A 193 2.93 -8.75 -9.55
N ILE A 194 3.97 -8.14 -10.15
CA ILE A 194 4.10 -8.05 -11.62
C ILE A 194 4.23 -9.44 -12.24
N TRP A 195 5.04 -10.35 -11.62
CA TRP A 195 5.15 -11.71 -12.09
C TRP A 195 3.80 -12.42 -12.12
N GLN A 196 3.10 -12.42 -11.00
CA GLN A 196 1.79 -13.06 -10.86
C GLN A 196 0.75 -12.46 -11.82
N TRP A 197 0.76 -11.15 -11.99
CA TRP A 197 -0.18 -10.47 -12.90
C TRP A 197 0.09 -10.77 -14.36
N LEU A 198 1.35 -10.97 -14.77
CA LEU A 198 1.73 -11.25 -16.16
C LEU A 198 1.62 -12.74 -16.50
N PHE A 199 2.00 -13.63 -15.59
CA PHE A 199 2.22 -15.06 -15.88
C PHE A 199 1.36 -16.00 -15.05
N GLY A 200 0.56 -15.49 -14.10
CA GLY A 200 -0.26 -16.30 -13.21
C GLY A 200 0.49 -16.83 -11.99
N MET A 201 -0.20 -17.69 -11.23
CA MET A 201 0.38 -18.31 -10.02
C MET A 201 1.24 -19.52 -10.41
N PRO A 202 2.42 -19.68 -9.76
CA PRO A 202 3.24 -20.87 -10.00
C PRO A 202 2.59 -22.11 -9.38
N THR A 203 2.80 -23.27 -9.99
CA THR A 203 2.38 -24.57 -9.46
C THR A 203 3.34 -25.13 -8.42
N SER A 204 4.59 -24.69 -8.45
CA SER A 204 5.62 -25.06 -7.48
C SER A 204 6.64 -23.94 -7.31
N ILE A 205 7.23 -23.87 -6.12
CA ILE A 205 8.24 -22.87 -5.79
C ILE A 205 9.44 -23.58 -5.16
N TYR A 206 10.63 -23.24 -5.64
CA TYR A 206 11.89 -23.56 -4.97
C TYR A 206 12.60 -22.25 -4.61
N ALA A 207 13.05 -22.11 -3.37
CA ALA A 207 13.69 -20.90 -2.89
C ALA A 207 15.03 -21.21 -2.21
N VAL A 208 16.03 -20.41 -2.52
CA VAL A 208 17.31 -20.37 -1.77
C VAL A 208 17.40 -18.98 -1.14
N ILE A 209 17.38 -18.94 0.18
CA ILE A 209 17.38 -17.71 0.98
C ILE A 209 18.61 -17.72 1.88
N PRO A 210 19.78 -17.38 1.36
CA PRO A 210 20.97 -17.27 2.19
C PRO A 210 20.83 -16.13 3.19
N TYR A 211 21.45 -16.27 4.32
CA TYR A 211 21.54 -15.19 5.29
C TYR A 211 22.20 -13.97 4.67
N GLY A 212 21.59 -12.83 4.88
CA GLY A 212 22.04 -11.57 4.29
C GLY A 212 23.20 -10.92 5.05
N LYS A 213 23.60 -9.76 4.60
CA LYS A 213 24.70 -8.97 5.15
C LYS A 213 24.50 -8.50 6.60
N TYR A 214 23.27 -8.48 7.09
CA TYR A 214 22.86 -7.88 8.35
C TYR A 214 22.18 -8.91 9.26
N ASN A 215 22.92 -9.92 9.65
CA ASN A 215 22.42 -11.09 10.40
C ASN A 215 22.59 -10.99 11.92
N ASP A 216 22.78 -9.82 12.46
CA ASP A 216 22.96 -9.61 13.91
C ASP A 216 21.63 -9.43 14.62
#